data_97159b0f91cc1f02300fe2289b374cbc
#
_entry.id   97159b0f91cc1f02300fe2289b374cbc
#
_cell.length_a   1.000
_cell.length_b   1.000
_cell.length_c   1.000
_cell.angle_alpha   90.00
_cell.angle_beta   90.00
_cell.angle_gamma   90.00
#
_symmetry.space_group_name_H-M   'P 1'
#
loop_
_entity.id
_entity.type
_entity.pdbx_description
1 polymer ?
#
loop_
_entity_poly.entity_id
_entity_poly.type
_entity_poly.pdbx_seq_one_letter_code
_entity_poly.pdbx_strand_id
1 'polypeptide(L)'
;MKIVKEQFECPIELEEGKIAVLILEKHEKFTDFVSELKEQLSDNDLGWILSDNGETLPFSKNLELIIDPFATDLNQKRILTKLYSVMGKSVVESEMMNEWRILYSSMLSMVSNVMDNMPYILQCNQEGDVTDLFKQLDVKFETNPENLLEKLIDYICVISEVFGKKVFVLVLSLIHISEPTRRVV
;
A
#
# COMPACT_ATOMS: atom_id res chain seq x y z
N MET A 1 17.43 -6.16 9.87
CA MET A 1 16.43 -7.16 9.40
C MET A 1 17.09 -8.15 8.44
N LYS A 2 16.53 -9.36 8.27
CA LYS A 2 17.07 -10.39 7.37
C LYS A 2 15.95 -11.12 6.65
N ILE A 3 16.19 -11.45 5.38
CA ILE A 3 15.35 -12.37 4.60
C ILE A 3 16.12 -13.67 4.41
N VAL A 4 15.52 -14.77 4.78
CA VAL A 4 16.10 -16.12 4.70
C VAL A 4 15.23 -17.00 3.83
N LYS A 5 15.86 -17.80 3.00
CA LYS A 5 15.24 -18.91 2.28
C LYS A 5 16.25 -20.05 2.17
N GLU A 6 15.78 -21.30 2.30
CA GLU A 6 16.63 -22.49 2.30
C GLU A 6 17.51 -22.62 1.04
N GLN A 7 17.06 -22.08 -0.10
CA GLN A 7 17.81 -22.10 -1.36
C GLN A 7 18.96 -21.08 -1.44
N PHE A 8 19.08 -20.17 -0.51
CA PHE A 8 20.17 -19.18 -0.47
C PHE A 8 21.27 -19.66 0.47
N GLU A 9 22.51 -19.63 -0.02
CA GLU A 9 23.69 -19.96 0.80
C GLU A 9 23.87 -18.97 1.97
N CYS A 10 23.37 -17.73 1.82
CA CYS A 10 23.47 -16.70 2.84
C CYS A 10 22.16 -15.92 2.95
N PRO A 11 21.78 -15.46 4.17
CA PRO A 11 20.66 -14.56 4.35
C PRO A 11 20.87 -13.24 3.61
N ILE A 12 19.80 -12.65 3.10
CA ILE A 12 19.80 -11.28 2.58
C ILE A 12 19.70 -10.35 3.78
N GLU A 13 20.78 -9.65 4.07
CA GLU A 13 20.83 -8.66 5.15
C GLU A 13 20.25 -7.33 4.69
N LEU A 14 19.33 -6.79 5.48
CA LEU A 14 18.68 -5.51 5.24
C LEU A 14 19.07 -4.55 6.35
N GLU A 15 19.81 -3.51 6.00
CA GLU A 15 20.24 -2.46 6.91
C GLU A 15 19.51 -1.15 6.58
N GLU A 16 19.18 -0.39 7.61
CA GLU A 16 18.55 0.91 7.43
C GLU A 16 19.46 1.86 6.63
N GLY A 17 18.87 2.57 5.67
CA GLY A 17 19.62 3.49 4.79
C GLY A 17 20.48 2.82 3.72
N LYS A 18 20.44 1.49 3.59
CA LYS A 18 21.16 0.75 2.55
C LYS A 18 20.23 0.00 1.62
N ILE A 19 20.66 -0.14 0.38
CA ILE A 19 19.96 -0.93 -0.64
C ILE A 19 20.71 -2.26 -0.80
N ALA A 20 20.04 -3.37 -0.55
CA ALA A 20 20.54 -4.69 -0.87
C ALA A 20 20.20 -5.01 -2.33
N VAL A 21 21.18 -5.42 -3.12
CA VAL A 21 20.98 -5.78 -4.53
C VAL A 21 21.19 -7.28 -4.70
N LEU A 22 20.17 -7.98 -5.18
CA LEU A 22 20.23 -9.39 -5.53
C LEU A 22 20.26 -9.52 -7.05
N ILE A 23 21.31 -10.12 -7.58
CA ILE A 23 21.46 -10.37 -9.02
C ILE A 23 21.26 -11.85 -9.30
N LEU A 24 20.28 -12.17 -10.14
CA LEU A 24 19.98 -13.52 -10.59
C LEU A 24 20.32 -13.65 -12.08
N GLU A 25 21.41 -14.32 -12.38
CA GLU A 25 21.94 -14.43 -13.74
C GLU A 25 21.08 -15.31 -14.67
N LYS A 26 20.40 -16.31 -14.09
CA LYS A 26 19.54 -17.23 -14.87
C LYS A 26 18.11 -16.72 -14.90
N HIS A 27 17.57 -16.52 -16.09
CA HIS A 27 16.21 -16.05 -16.31
C HIS A 27 15.16 -16.93 -15.60
N GLU A 28 15.30 -18.25 -15.65
CA GLU A 28 14.40 -19.19 -14.97
C GLU A 28 14.40 -18.95 -13.47
N LYS A 29 15.58 -18.85 -12.83
CA LYS A 29 15.71 -18.59 -11.41
C LYS A 29 15.12 -17.23 -11.00
N PHE A 30 15.24 -16.22 -11.87
CA PHE A 30 14.65 -14.91 -11.64
C PHE A 30 13.12 -15.00 -11.66
N THR A 31 12.55 -15.69 -12.64
CA THR A 31 11.09 -15.85 -12.76
C THR A 31 10.53 -16.64 -11.58
N ASP A 32 11.18 -17.75 -11.22
CA ASP A 32 10.79 -18.57 -10.07
C ASP A 32 10.84 -17.76 -8.78
N PHE A 33 11.93 -17.01 -8.56
CA PHE A 33 12.11 -16.15 -7.40
C PHE A 33 10.96 -15.12 -7.24
N VAL A 34 10.65 -14.40 -8.32
CA VAL A 34 9.58 -13.37 -8.29
C VAL A 34 8.22 -14.01 -8.08
N SER A 35 7.95 -15.17 -8.71
CA SER A 35 6.70 -15.91 -8.56
C SER A 35 6.51 -16.42 -7.15
N GLU A 36 7.53 -17.06 -6.57
CA GLU A 36 7.49 -17.54 -5.20
C GLU A 36 7.32 -16.41 -4.17
N LEU A 37 8.01 -15.27 -4.38
CA LEU A 37 7.88 -14.12 -3.51
C LEU A 37 6.45 -13.55 -3.54
N LYS A 38 5.83 -13.53 -4.73
CA LYS A 38 4.45 -13.10 -4.91
C LYS A 38 3.47 -14.05 -4.23
N GLU A 39 3.69 -15.37 -4.34
CA GLU A 39 2.86 -16.37 -3.68
C GLU A 39 3.00 -16.31 -2.14
N GLN A 40 4.21 -16.13 -1.63
CA GLN A 40 4.47 -15.93 -0.19
C GLN A 40 3.73 -14.71 0.36
N LEU A 41 3.59 -13.63 -0.41
CA LEU A 41 2.82 -12.45 -0.03
C LEU A 41 1.31 -12.70 -0.02
N SER A 42 0.84 -13.77 -0.66
CA SER A 42 -0.56 -14.21 -0.67
C SER A 42 -0.88 -15.23 0.44
N ASP A 43 -0.07 -15.23 1.51
CA ASP A 43 -0.18 -16.11 2.68
C ASP A 43 0.04 -17.62 2.40
N ASN A 44 0.68 -17.95 1.26
CA ASN A 44 1.20 -19.29 1.01
C ASN A 44 2.59 -19.41 1.63
N ASP A 45 2.79 -20.41 2.50
CA ASP A 45 4.10 -20.63 3.10
C ASP A 45 5.02 -21.39 2.12
N LEU A 46 5.94 -20.65 1.51
CA LEU A 46 6.97 -21.18 0.60
C LEU A 46 8.37 -21.20 1.23
N GLY A 47 8.43 -21.10 2.57
CA GLY A 47 9.69 -21.16 3.31
C GLY A 47 10.50 -19.86 3.30
N TRP A 48 9.89 -18.73 2.97
CA TRP A 48 10.50 -17.43 3.13
C TRP A 48 10.33 -16.93 4.56
N ILE A 49 11.41 -16.54 5.20
CA ILE A 49 11.39 -16.02 6.57
C ILE A 49 11.94 -14.59 6.56
N LEU A 50 11.13 -13.65 7.04
CA LEU A 50 11.55 -12.30 7.37
C LEU A 50 11.77 -12.22 8.87
N SER A 51 12.91 -11.77 9.32
CA SER A 51 13.22 -11.63 10.74
C SER A 51 13.86 -10.28 11.07
N ASP A 52 13.57 -9.79 12.28
CA ASP A 52 14.17 -8.60 12.84
C ASP A 52 14.59 -8.88 14.28
N ASN A 53 15.84 -8.65 14.61
CA ASN A 53 16.40 -8.90 15.95
C ASN A 53 16.10 -10.32 16.53
N GLY A 54 16.02 -11.32 15.64
CA GLY A 54 15.73 -12.71 16.01
C GLY A 54 14.24 -13.06 16.10
N GLU A 55 13.33 -12.11 15.94
CA GLU A 55 11.89 -12.36 15.86
C GLU A 55 11.43 -12.51 14.42
N THR A 56 10.59 -13.52 14.15
CA THR A 56 9.99 -13.71 12.83
C THR A 56 8.83 -12.73 12.62
N LEU A 57 8.88 -12.02 11.51
CA LEU A 57 7.84 -11.06 11.12
C LEU A 57 6.93 -11.64 10.03
N PRO A 58 5.60 -11.39 10.10
CA PRO A 58 4.68 -11.75 9.02
C PRO A 58 5.11 -11.08 7.70
N PHE A 59 5.35 -11.91 6.68
CA PHE A 59 5.89 -11.46 5.39
C PHE A 59 4.95 -10.49 4.70
N SER A 60 3.67 -10.87 4.58
CA SER A 60 2.62 -10.07 3.95
C SER A 60 2.37 -8.71 4.63
N LYS A 61 2.62 -8.60 5.93
CA LYS A 61 2.44 -7.34 6.68
C LYS A 61 3.62 -6.38 6.57
N ASN A 62 4.83 -6.88 6.37
CA ASN A 62 6.05 -6.06 6.46
C ASN A 62 6.72 -5.81 5.12
N LEU A 63 6.42 -6.60 4.07
CA LEU A 63 7.05 -6.48 2.77
C LEU A 63 6.05 -6.01 1.71
N GLU A 64 6.50 -5.13 0.83
CA GLU A 64 5.81 -4.69 -0.38
C GLU A 64 6.65 -5.04 -1.60
N LEU A 65 6.04 -5.72 -2.57
CA LEU A 65 6.69 -6.12 -3.82
C LEU A 65 6.25 -5.19 -4.96
N ILE A 66 7.19 -4.47 -5.54
CA ILE A 66 6.97 -3.54 -6.66
C ILE A 66 7.57 -4.18 -7.93
N ILE A 67 6.71 -4.82 -8.74
CA ILE A 67 7.13 -5.48 -9.97
C ILE A 67 7.25 -4.47 -11.11
N ASP A 68 6.34 -3.52 -11.17
CA ASP A 68 6.33 -2.45 -12.18
C ASP A 68 6.30 -1.08 -11.49
N PRO A 69 7.43 -0.39 -11.39
CA PRO A 69 7.48 0.95 -10.82
C PRO A 69 6.63 1.98 -11.56
N PHE A 70 6.38 1.77 -12.86
CA PHE A 70 5.55 2.68 -13.67
C PHE A 70 4.06 2.53 -13.36
N ALA A 71 3.64 1.33 -12.95
CA ALA A 71 2.25 1.03 -12.61
C ALA A 71 1.88 1.37 -11.16
N THR A 72 2.80 1.94 -10.36
CA THR A 72 2.47 2.39 -9.00
C THR A 72 1.44 3.50 -9.04
N ASP A 73 0.36 3.37 -8.28
CA ASP A 73 -0.71 4.35 -8.17
C ASP A 73 -1.20 4.42 -6.72
N LEU A 74 -1.14 5.60 -6.13
CA LEU A 74 -1.61 5.86 -4.75
C LEU A 74 -3.13 5.84 -4.62
N ASN A 75 -3.85 6.06 -5.72
CA ASN A 75 -5.30 6.11 -5.74
C ASN A 75 -5.97 4.75 -5.98
N GLN A 76 -5.21 3.66 -5.88
CA GLN A 76 -5.77 2.31 -5.91
C GLN A 76 -6.73 2.09 -4.73
N LYS A 77 -7.83 1.38 -4.98
CA LYS A 77 -8.87 1.08 -3.99
C LYS A 77 -8.31 0.55 -2.66
N ARG A 78 -7.30 -0.32 -2.71
CA ARG A 78 -6.62 -0.87 -1.52
C ARG A 78 -6.06 0.24 -0.63
N ILE A 79 -5.36 1.20 -1.24
CA ILE A 79 -4.66 2.29 -0.54
C ILE A 79 -5.68 3.29 0.00
N LEU A 80 -6.63 3.72 -0.82
CA LEU A 80 -7.68 4.66 -0.40
C LEU A 80 -8.53 4.09 0.73
N THR A 81 -8.90 2.81 0.68
CA THR A 81 -9.66 2.16 1.77
C THR A 81 -8.89 2.23 3.09
N LYS A 82 -7.58 1.97 3.04
CA LYS A 82 -6.74 2.04 4.24
C LYS A 82 -6.53 3.48 4.71
N LEU A 83 -6.34 4.43 3.79
CA LEU A 83 -6.26 5.85 4.07
C LEU A 83 -7.51 6.32 4.83
N TYR A 84 -8.70 6.03 4.32
CA TYR A 84 -9.96 6.41 4.97
C TYR A 84 -10.09 5.81 6.37
N SER A 85 -9.64 4.55 6.54
CA SER A 85 -9.61 3.93 7.87
C SER A 85 -8.68 4.65 8.84
N VAL A 86 -7.50 5.11 8.40
CA VAL A 86 -6.55 5.88 9.21
C VAL A 86 -7.13 7.26 9.54
N MET A 87 -7.66 7.95 8.54
CA MET A 87 -8.32 9.25 8.72
C MET A 87 -9.52 9.14 9.67
N GLY A 88 -10.35 8.11 9.52
CA GLY A 88 -11.50 7.87 10.39
C GLY A 88 -11.09 7.67 11.85
N LYS A 89 -10.02 6.91 12.11
CA LYS A 89 -9.46 6.76 13.45
C LYS A 89 -9.00 8.10 14.03
N SER A 90 -8.31 8.90 13.23
CA SER A 90 -7.86 10.23 13.64
C SER A 90 -9.03 11.14 14.06
N VAL A 91 -10.17 11.07 13.37
CA VAL A 91 -11.38 11.81 13.76
C VAL A 91 -11.94 11.29 15.09
N VAL A 92 -12.03 9.96 15.24
CA VAL A 92 -12.58 9.32 16.46
C VAL A 92 -11.72 9.63 17.70
N GLU A 93 -10.42 9.67 17.55
CA GLU A 93 -9.45 9.91 18.62
C GLU A 93 -9.25 11.40 18.95
N SER A 94 -9.86 12.30 18.19
CA SER A 94 -9.73 13.75 18.31
C SER A 94 -11.04 14.44 18.74
N GLU A 95 -10.96 15.74 19.02
CA GLU A 95 -12.14 16.59 19.30
C GLU A 95 -13.07 16.71 18.07
N MET A 96 -12.61 16.42 16.86
CA MET A 96 -13.40 16.43 15.62
C MET A 96 -14.59 15.45 15.65
N MET A 97 -14.60 14.47 16.56
CA MET A 97 -15.73 13.55 16.70
C MET A 97 -17.03 14.27 17.07
N ASN A 98 -16.96 15.34 17.85
CA ASN A 98 -18.14 16.14 18.19
C ASN A 98 -18.63 16.94 16.98
N GLU A 99 -17.73 17.50 16.19
CA GLU A 99 -18.07 18.20 14.94
C GLU A 99 -18.74 17.24 13.94
N TRP A 100 -18.20 16.01 13.81
CA TRP A 100 -18.80 14.98 13.00
C TRP A 100 -20.24 14.65 13.43
N ARG A 101 -20.50 14.48 14.73
CA ARG A 101 -21.84 14.18 15.24
C ARG A 101 -22.83 15.28 14.92
N ILE A 102 -22.44 16.55 15.08
CA ILE A 102 -23.26 17.69 14.75
C ILE A 102 -23.58 17.73 13.25
N LEU A 103 -22.56 17.56 12.41
CA LEU A 103 -22.70 17.54 10.96
C LEU A 103 -23.65 16.41 10.51
N TYR A 104 -23.42 15.20 11.00
CA TYR A 104 -24.22 14.04 10.63
C TYR A 104 -25.68 14.18 11.09
N SER A 105 -25.91 14.69 12.29
CA SER A 105 -27.27 14.97 12.78
C SER A 105 -27.99 16.01 11.91
N SER A 106 -27.28 17.03 11.45
CA SER A 106 -27.84 18.02 10.53
C SER A 106 -28.19 17.41 9.16
N MET A 107 -27.33 16.53 8.63
CA MET A 107 -27.60 15.79 7.39
C MET A 107 -28.83 14.90 7.53
N LEU A 108 -28.95 14.16 8.64
CA LEU A 108 -30.10 13.31 8.92
C LEU A 108 -31.41 14.13 8.99
N SER A 109 -31.37 15.29 9.66
CA SER A 109 -32.54 16.17 9.73
C SER A 109 -32.98 16.65 8.34
N MET A 110 -32.02 17.03 7.49
CA MET A 110 -32.33 17.41 6.11
C MET A 110 -32.94 16.25 5.31
N VAL A 111 -32.37 15.05 5.42
CA VAL A 111 -32.89 13.85 4.72
C VAL A 111 -34.28 13.50 5.22
N SER A 112 -34.52 13.52 6.55
CA SER A 112 -35.83 13.28 7.14
C SER A 112 -36.90 14.24 6.60
N ASN A 113 -36.59 15.52 6.54
CA ASN A 113 -37.50 16.51 5.99
C ASN A 113 -37.87 16.25 4.51
N VAL A 114 -36.91 15.75 3.73
CA VAL A 114 -37.19 15.37 2.34
C VAL A 114 -38.06 14.11 2.28
N MET A 115 -37.76 13.12 3.13
CA MET A 115 -38.52 11.86 3.18
C MET A 115 -40.00 12.07 3.59
N ASP A 116 -40.25 12.95 4.56
CA ASP A 116 -41.59 13.26 5.05
C ASP A 116 -42.47 13.92 3.98
N ASN A 117 -41.86 14.54 2.98
CA ASN A 117 -42.60 15.12 1.83
C ASN A 117 -42.85 14.12 0.67
N MET A 118 -42.40 12.87 0.81
CA MET A 118 -42.62 11.83 -0.23
C MET A 118 -43.90 11.04 0.03
N PRO A 119 -44.61 10.58 -1.01
CA PRO A 119 -45.82 9.79 -0.86
C PRO A 119 -45.53 8.30 -0.53
N TYR A 120 -44.34 7.99 -0.09
CA TYR A 120 -43.83 6.65 0.19
C TYR A 120 -43.26 6.56 1.60
N ILE A 121 -43.30 5.37 2.20
CA ILE A 121 -42.60 5.10 3.46
C ILE A 121 -41.13 4.81 3.13
N LEU A 122 -40.23 5.70 3.57
CA LEU A 122 -38.81 5.58 3.33
C LEU A 122 -38.05 5.32 4.65
N GLN A 123 -36.89 4.71 4.54
CA GLN A 123 -35.98 4.49 5.67
C GLN A 123 -34.58 4.96 5.28
N CYS A 124 -33.86 5.51 6.23
CA CYS A 124 -32.45 5.84 6.08
C CYS A 124 -31.63 5.24 7.22
N ASN A 125 -30.33 5.06 7.00
CA ASN A 125 -29.40 4.65 8.04
C ASN A 125 -29.20 5.85 9.00
N GLN A 126 -29.39 5.60 10.30
CA GLN A 126 -29.22 6.61 11.35
C GLN A 126 -27.80 6.65 11.92
N GLU A 127 -26.98 5.64 11.60
CA GLU A 127 -25.60 5.56 12.03
C GLU A 127 -24.68 5.83 10.83
N GLY A 128 -23.90 6.89 10.89
CA GLY A 128 -22.94 7.24 9.83
C GLY A 128 -21.50 6.99 10.25
N ASP A 129 -20.76 6.35 9.34
CA ASP A 129 -19.31 6.24 9.46
C ASP A 129 -18.67 7.47 8.79
N VAL A 130 -17.75 8.14 9.51
CA VAL A 130 -17.01 9.28 8.97
C VAL A 130 -16.20 8.91 7.72
N THR A 131 -15.83 7.65 7.56
CA THR A 131 -15.12 7.16 6.37
C THR A 131 -15.98 7.27 5.10
N ASP A 132 -17.30 7.23 5.23
CA ASP A 132 -18.21 7.40 4.10
C ASP A 132 -18.23 8.85 3.61
N LEU A 133 -18.04 9.83 4.51
CA LEU A 133 -17.85 11.23 4.10
C LEU A 133 -16.62 11.39 3.21
N PHE A 134 -15.49 10.76 3.56
CA PHE A 134 -14.28 10.84 2.74
C PHE A 134 -14.46 10.23 1.36
N LYS A 135 -15.22 9.13 1.26
CA LYS A 135 -15.59 8.51 -0.01
C LYS A 135 -16.50 9.42 -0.85
N GLN A 136 -17.49 10.05 -0.22
CA GLN A 136 -18.43 10.95 -0.90
C GLN A 136 -17.74 12.20 -1.44
N LEU A 137 -16.74 12.70 -0.73
CA LEU A 137 -15.95 13.85 -1.14
C LEU A 137 -14.81 13.47 -2.11
N ASP A 138 -14.71 12.20 -2.51
CA ASP A 138 -13.63 11.69 -3.38
C ASP A 138 -12.23 12.09 -2.89
N VAL A 139 -12.01 11.98 -1.56
CA VAL A 139 -10.70 12.29 -0.97
C VAL A 139 -9.66 11.33 -1.50
N LYS A 140 -8.63 11.85 -2.13
CA LYS A 140 -7.57 11.07 -2.76
C LYS A 140 -6.24 11.82 -2.72
N PHE A 141 -5.17 11.08 -3.00
CA PHE A 141 -3.86 11.70 -3.14
C PHE A 141 -3.82 12.60 -4.38
N GLU A 142 -3.31 13.80 -4.21
CA GLU A 142 -2.93 14.64 -5.34
C GLU A 142 -1.65 14.06 -5.94
N THR A 143 -1.74 13.55 -7.16
CA THR A 143 -0.60 12.95 -7.84
C THR A 143 -0.24 13.81 -9.05
N ASN A 144 0.84 14.52 -8.94
CA ASN A 144 1.45 15.23 -10.08
C ASN A 144 2.97 15.01 -10.08
N PRO A 145 3.42 13.75 -10.14
CA PRO A 145 4.84 13.46 -10.12
C PRO A 145 5.48 13.92 -11.44
N GLU A 146 6.48 14.77 -11.34
CA GLU A 146 7.22 15.24 -12.51
C GLU A 146 8.06 14.12 -13.13
N ASN A 147 8.44 13.12 -12.33
CA ASN A 147 9.24 11.99 -12.80
C ASN A 147 8.90 10.69 -12.07
N LEU A 148 9.37 9.58 -12.63
CA LEU A 148 9.15 8.24 -12.08
C LEU A 148 9.73 8.06 -10.67
N LEU A 149 10.89 8.66 -10.40
CA LEU A 149 11.56 8.52 -9.11
C LEU A 149 10.75 9.16 -7.99
N GLU A 150 10.22 10.36 -8.21
CA GLU A 150 9.32 11.02 -7.25
C GLU A 150 8.08 10.19 -6.98
N LYS A 151 7.44 9.71 -8.04
CA LYS A 151 6.28 8.82 -7.94
C LYS A 151 6.56 7.58 -7.09
N LEU A 152 7.72 6.97 -7.28
CA LEU A 152 8.11 5.79 -6.53
C LEU A 152 8.41 6.11 -5.06
N ILE A 153 9.08 7.24 -4.80
CA ILE A 153 9.36 7.71 -3.43
C ILE A 153 8.05 7.99 -2.70
N ASP A 154 7.12 8.72 -3.30
CA ASP A 154 5.82 9.02 -2.72
C ASP A 154 5.05 7.73 -2.42
N TYR A 155 5.07 6.77 -3.35
CA TYR A 155 4.46 5.47 -3.15
C TYR A 155 5.07 4.73 -1.95
N ILE A 156 6.39 4.66 -1.85
CA ILE A 156 7.10 4.00 -0.75
C ILE A 156 6.76 4.68 0.58
N CYS A 157 6.80 6.01 0.65
CA CYS A 157 6.47 6.78 1.85
C CYS A 157 5.03 6.50 2.31
N VAL A 158 4.05 6.62 1.41
CA VAL A 158 2.64 6.39 1.75
C VAL A 158 2.40 4.93 2.18
N ILE A 159 2.96 3.96 1.47
CA ILE A 159 2.81 2.54 1.84
C ILE A 159 3.47 2.24 3.18
N SER A 160 4.63 2.85 3.46
CA SER A 160 5.29 2.71 4.75
C SER A 160 4.43 3.27 5.88
N GLU A 161 3.91 4.48 5.74
CA GLU A 161 3.11 5.15 6.78
C GLU A 161 1.73 4.52 6.97
N VAL A 162 1.01 4.28 5.88
CA VAL A 162 -0.39 3.83 5.93
C VAL A 162 -0.53 2.34 6.25
N PHE A 163 0.40 1.51 5.76
CA PHE A 163 0.37 0.06 5.97
C PHE A 163 1.40 -0.45 6.99
N GLY A 164 2.36 0.39 7.38
CA GLY A 164 3.46 -0.01 8.26
C GLY A 164 4.47 -0.95 7.61
N LYS A 165 4.58 -0.92 6.26
CA LYS A 165 5.55 -1.73 5.53
C LYS A 165 6.98 -1.26 5.81
N LYS A 166 7.88 -2.20 6.05
CA LYS A 166 9.27 -1.92 6.40
C LYS A 166 10.26 -2.29 5.30
N VAL A 167 9.89 -3.21 4.43
CA VAL A 167 10.74 -3.73 3.36
C VAL A 167 10.07 -3.55 2.02
N PHE A 168 10.77 -2.97 1.07
CA PHE A 168 10.32 -2.78 -0.30
C PHE A 168 11.25 -3.55 -1.23
N VAL A 169 10.69 -4.42 -2.05
CA VAL A 169 11.41 -5.17 -3.06
C VAL A 169 11.03 -4.63 -4.43
N LEU A 170 12.01 -4.01 -5.11
CA LEU A 170 11.86 -3.57 -6.49
C LEU A 170 12.39 -4.66 -7.42
N VAL A 171 11.55 -5.05 -8.36
CA VAL A 171 11.93 -5.98 -9.43
C VAL A 171 12.36 -5.15 -10.65
N LEU A 172 13.66 -5.15 -10.95
CA LEU A 172 14.21 -4.46 -12.10
C LEU A 172 14.68 -5.50 -13.12
N SER A 173 13.97 -5.57 -14.24
CA SER A 173 14.43 -6.38 -15.37
C SER A 173 15.52 -5.63 -16.14
N LEU A 174 16.66 -6.26 -16.39
CA LEU A 174 17.75 -5.72 -17.21
C LEU A 174 17.35 -5.43 -18.67
N ILE A 175 16.19 -5.88 -19.09
CA ILE A 175 15.65 -5.57 -20.44
C ILE A 175 15.46 -4.04 -20.64
N HIS A 176 15.34 -3.27 -19.55
CA HIS A 176 15.20 -1.82 -19.61
C HIS A 176 16.51 -1.05 -19.45
N ILE A 177 17.61 -1.73 -19.17
CA ILE A 177 18.94 -1.13 -19.20
C ILE A 177 19.43 -1.32 -20.64
N SER A 178 19.24 -0.31 -21.49
CA SER A 178 19.86 -0.27 -22.80
C SER A 178 21.37 -0.52 -22.62
N GLU A 179 21.89 -1.58 -23.21
CA GLU A 179 23.34 -1.82 -23.27
C GLU A 179 24.03 -0.51 -23.71
N PRO A 180 25.08 -0.07 -22.99
CA PRO A 180 25.89 1.00 -23.52
C PRO A 180 26.43 0.52 -24.85
N THR A 181 26.01 1.17 -25.93
CA THR A 181 26.48 0.90 -27.29
C THR A 181 28.00 0.85 -27.26
N ARG A 182 28.60 -0.33 -27.30
CA ARG A 182 30.03 -0.47 -27.54
C ARG A 182 30.28 0.10 -28.94
N ARG A 183 30.73 1.35 -29.00
CA ARG A 183 31.37 1.84 -30.20
C ARG A 183 32.62 1.02 -30.41
N VAL A 184 32.56 0.10 -31.34
CA VAL A 184 33.75 -0.52 -31.92
C VAL A 184 34.38 0.59 -32.78
N VAL A 185 35.52 1.04 -32.38
CA VAL A 185 36.42 1.88 -33.18
C VAL A 185 37.31 0.95 -34.01
#